data_ba832c4cd98f548217247cbbec6b6d71
#
_entry.id   ba832c4cd98f548217247cbbec6b6d71
#
_cell.length_a   1.000
_cell.length_b   1.000
_cell.length_c   1.000
_cell.angle_alpha   90.00
_cell.angle_beta   90.00
_cell.angle_gamma   90.00
#
_symmetry.space_group_name_H-M   'P 1'
#
loop_
_entity.id
_entity.type
_entity.pdbx_description
1 polymer ?
#
loop_
_entity_poly.entity_id
_entity_poly.type
_entity_poly.pdbx_seq_one_letter_code
_entity_poly.pdbx_strand_id
1 'polypeptide(L)'
;MNDHNNDNIIEKTDATAFAELGINDKLISALSLLGYENPSPIQQQCIPIFLQGNDLLGVAQTGTGKTAAFSLPILQNINISQKSPQALILAPTRELALQVAESLQSYAKFMPGFHVLPIYGGQAYNLQLRQLSRGAQVIVGTPGRIMDHIERKTLKLDNLKTIILDEADEMLRMGFIEDVEWILEHVPENHQTGLFSATMPEQIKKVAQKYLKNPTEVKIKSATATVESISQKYWIVSGLHKLDALTRILEVEDDLDATIIFVRTKTQTAELADKLSARGYAAAALNGDLNQAMRERVIEQLKNGNLDIVIATDVAARGIDVPRISHVINYDIPYDTESYVHRIGRTGRAGRSGHAILFVSPRETRLLKSIERATRQKISAITLPTRADVTMRRVAGFKEKIAEVMEKQNLDFFRQLVSQMTESDNESDNESKNADLLNIAAALAFMAQQNRPLQIPDEDPPPYERNRKEQHERKISGKNQKNNKKQNEKQNEKEKEKDKPQFNNDYAENSFAMTKYRIDVGRNHGVQVKDIVGAFANETGLQSRYIGRIGLYEESSTIELPSGMPKATENLMQRIRIKGFAINLRRDGGSEKNFKNHNANIDSKRRNYKNRERRRNK
;
A
#
# COMPACT_ATOMS: atom_id res chain seq x y z
N MET A 1 33.70 -10.39 -60.37
CA MET A 1 34.81 -10.64 -59.45
C MET A 1 34.98 -9.37 -58.63
N ASN A 2 34.37 -9.31 -57.49
CA ASN A 2 34.72 -8.46 -56.35
C ASN A 2 33.92 -8.94 -55.19
N ASP A 3 34.60 -9.73 -54.35
CA ASP A 3 34.13 -10.20 -53.05
C ASP A 3 34.04 -9.00 -52.11
N HIS A 4 32.86 -8.73 -51.60
CA HIS A 4 32.69 -7.90 -50.43
C HIS A 4 32.55 -8.80 -49.21
N ASN A 5 33.68 -9.04 -48.55
CA ASN A 5 33.75 -9.44 -47.16
C ASN A 5 33.13 -8.35 -46.30
N ASN A 6 31.96 -8.62 -45.75
CA ASN A 6 31.36 -7.83 -44.70
C ASN A 6 31.82 -8.44 -43.35
N ASP A 7 33.02 -8.08 -42.94
CA ASP A 7 33.49 -8.30 -41.57
C ASP A 7 32.69 -7.38 -40.66
N ASN A 8 31.73 -7.95 -39.95
CA ASN A 8 31.10 -7.32 -38.80
C ASN A 8 32.16 -7.07 -37.72
N ILE A 9 32.72 -5.88 -37.72
CA ILE A 9 33.51 -5.33 -36.61
C ILE A 9 32.50 -5.07 -35.47
N ILE A 10 32.35 -6.06 -34.58
CA ILE A 10 31.76 -5.83 -33.26
C ILE A 10 32.79 -4.97 -32.53
N GLU A 11 32.52 -3.67 -32.42
CA GLU A 11 33.26 -2.77 -31.55
C GLU A 11 33.39 -3.37 -30.17
N LYS A 12 34.62 -3.64 -29.75
CA LYS A 12 34.95 -4.02 -28.37
C LYS A 12 34.68 -2.82 -27.47
N THR A 13 33.47 -2.71 -26.98
CA THR A 13 33.15 -1.77 -25.91
C THR A 13 33.50 -2.41 -24.56
N ASP A 14 34.27 -1.75 -23.78
CA ASP A 14 34.64 -1.73 -22.36
C ASP A 14 34.03 -2.79 -21.36
N ALA A 15 33.82 -4.02 -21.82
CA ALA A 15 33.41 -5.17 -20.99
C ALA A 15 34.57 -5.73 -20.12
N THR A 16 35.70 -5.05 -20.08
CA THR A 16 36.97 -5.50 -19.47
C THR A 16 36.87 -5.63 -17.93
N ALA A 17 36.13 -4.73 -17.27
CA ALA A 17 36.12 -4.69 -15.80
C ALA A 17 35.43 -5.91 -15.13
N PHE A 18 34.38 -6.51 -15.74
CA PHE A 18 33.79 -7.76 -15.24
C PHE A 18 34.63 -8.99 -15.60
N ALA A 19 35.37 -8.96 -16.73
CA ALA A 19 36.30 -10.01 -17.09
C ALA A 19 37.48 -10.12 -16.10
N GLU A 20 37.98 -8.98 -15.63
CA GLU A 20 39.01 -8.91 -14.57
C GLU A 20 38.55 -9.54 -13.25
N LEU A 21 37.24 -9.56 -12.97
CA LEU A 21 36.66 -10.24 -11.81
C LEU A 21 36.50 -11.76 -12.01
N GLY A 22 36.85 -12.28 -13.19
CA GLY A 22 36.77 -13.71 -13.52
C GLY A 22 35.42 -14.15 -14.08
N ILE A 23 34.55 -13.24 -14.52
CA ILE A 23 33.25 -13.57 -15.14
C ILE A 23 33.45 -13.95 -16.61
N ASN A 24 32.73 -15.00 -17.07
CA ASN A 24 32.84 -15.52 -18.43
C ASN A 24 32.12 -14.64 -19.48
N ASP A 25 32.51 -14.78 -20.74
CA ASP A 25 32.01 -13.97 -21.86
C ASP A 25 30.48 -14.05 -22.07
N LYS A 26 29.85 -15.17 -21.77
CA LYS A 26 28.38 -15.32 -21.91
C LYS A 26 27.63 -14.43 -20.93
N LEU A 27 28.11 -14.36 -19.69
CA LEU A 27 27.53 -13.50 -18.67
C LEU A 27 27.86 -12.03 -18.96
N ILE A 28 29.09 -11.72 -19.40
CA ILE A 28 29.49 -10.38 -19.79
C ILE A 28 28.61 -9.86 -20.94
N SER A 29 28.38 -10.66 -21.98
CA SER A 29 27.48 -10.31 -23.08
C SER A 29 26.06 -10.00 -22.62
N ALA A 30 25.55 -10.76 -21.62
CA ALA A 30 24.24 -10.48 -21.03
C ALA A 30 24.23 -9.17 -20.24
N LEU A 31 25.27 -8.89 -19.47
CA LEU A 31 25.43 -7.65 -18.71
C LEU A 31 25.50 -6.41 -19.61
N SER A 32 26.25 -6.48 -20.70
CA SER A 32 26.36 -5.39 -21.69
C SER A 32 25.00 -5.05 -22.30
N LEU A 33 24.20 -6.06 -22.65
CA LEU A 33 22.82 -5.85 -23.15
C LEU A 33 21.88 -5.23 -22.10
N LEU A 34 22.17 -5.42 -20.82
CA LEU A 34 21.40 -4.85 -19.71
C LEU A 34 21.93 -3.45 -19.29
N GLY A 35 22.94 -2.92 -19.97
CA GLY A 35 23.52 -1.61 -19.68
C GLY A 35 24.48 -1.58 -18.48
N TYR A 36 25.03 -2.74 -18.09
CA TYR A 36 26.08 -2.79 -17.07
C TYR A 36 27.43 -2.50 -17.71
N GLU A 37 27.98 -1.33 -17.44
CA GLU A 37 29.31 -0.90 -17.96
C GLU A 37 30.44 -1.29 -17.01
N ASN A 38 30.28 -0.95 -15.73
CA ASN A 38 31.29 -1.18 -14.70
C ASN A 38 30.71 -1.88 -13.47
N PRO A 39 31.44 -2.79 -12.81
CA PRO A 39 31.01 -3.40 -11.58
C PRO A 39 30.97 -2.37 -10.42
N SER A 40 29.90 -2.42 -9.65
CA SER A 40 29.77 -1.61 -8.45
C SER A 40 30.76 -2.04 -7.34
N PRO A 41 31.04 -1.20 -6.32
CA PRO A 41 31.99 -1.53 -5.27
C PRO A 41 31.68 -2.85 -4.53
N ILE A 42 30.39 -3.19 -4.34
CA ILE A 42 30.03 -4.47 -3.73
C ILE A 42 30.32 -5.65 -4.66
N GLN A 43 30.08 -5.48 -5.97
CA GLN A 43 30.37 -6.49 -6.99
C GLN A 43 31.87 -6.74 -7.12
N GLN A 44 32.69 -5.68 -7.18
CA GLN A 44 34.14 -5.77 -7.26
C GLN A 44 34.74 -6.59 -6.11
N GLN A 45 34.22 -6.43 -4.88
CA GLN A 45 34.74 -7.12 -3.72
C GLN A 45 34.13 -8.52 -3.53
N CYS A 46 32.82 -8.71 -3.77
CA CYS A 46 32.15 -9.97 -3.49
C CYS A 46 32.36 -11.03 -4.58
N ILE A 47 32.36 -10.66 -5.87
CA ILE A 47 32.43 -11.63 -6.97
C ILE A 47 33.68 -12.52 -6.89
N PRO A 48 34.92 -12.00 -6.72
CA PRO A 48 36.11 -12.83 -6.64
C PRO A 48 36.09 -13.79 -5.45
N ILE A 49 35.60 -13.31 -4.27
CA ILE A 49 35.51 -14.11 -3.04
C ILE A 49 34.56 -15.31 -3.25
N PHE A 50 33.40 -15.04 -3.88
CA PHE A 50 32.41 -16.08 -4.18
C PHE A 50 32.89 -17.11 -5.19
N LEU A 51 33.64 -16.65 -6.23
CA LEU A 51 34.24 -17.54 -7.23
C LEU A 51 35.30 -18.47 -6.63
N GLN A 52 35.98 -18.04 -5.55
CA GLN A 52 36.95 -18.87 -4.81
C GLN A 52 36.29 -19.90 -3.89
N GLY A 53 34.96 -19.89 -3.75
CA GLY A 53 34.22 -20.81 -2.90
C GLY A 53 34.18 -20.44 -1.41
N ASN A 54 34.60 -19.23 -1.05
CA ASN A 54 34.60 -18.75 0.35
C ASN A 54 33.21 -18.25 0.76
N ASP A 55 32.88 -18.42 2.04
CA ASP A 55 31.67 -17.84 2.60
C ASP A 55 31.82 -16.31 2.69
N LEU A 56 30.70 -15.62 2.53
CA LEU A 56 30.71 -14.15 2.43
C LEU A 56 29.65 -13.52 3.34
N LEU A 57 30.07 -12.46 4.04
CA LEU A 57 29.19 -11.56 4.76
C LEU A 57 29.20 -10.18 4.08
N GLY A 58 28.17 -9.91 3.27
CA GLY A 58 28.06 -8.68 2.49
C GLY A 58 27.15 -7.64 3.18
N VAL A 59 27.74 -6.56 3.67
CA VAL A 59 26.98 -5.45 4.30
C VAL A 59 26.93 -4.26 3.36
N ALA A 60 25.77 -4.06 2.72
CA ALA A 60 25.55 -2.96 1.79
C ALA A 60 24.07 -2.63 1.68
N GLN A 61 23.72 -1.37 1.42
CA GLN A 61 22.35 -0.91 1.27
C GLN A 61 21.65 -1.50 0.02
N THR A 62 20.33 -1.41 -0.04
CA THR A 62 19.56 -1.76 -1.25
C THR A 62 19.94 -0.83 -2.41
N GLY A 63 19.92 -1.37 -3.64
CA GLY A 63 20.29 -0.59 -4.84
C GLY A 63 21.79 -0.51 -5.13
N THR A 64 22.67 -1.10 -4.31
CA THR A 64 24.12 -1.11 -4.55
C THR A 64 24.60 -2.18 -5.52
N GLY A 65 23.70 -3.05 -6.01
CA GLY A 65 24.04 -4.13 -6.94
C GLY A 65 24.33 -5.47 -6.27
N LYS A 66 23.87 -5.72 -5.04
CA LYS A 66 24.04 -7.01 -4.31
C LYS A 66 23.54 -8.21 -5.11
N THR A 67 22.40 -8.07 -5.80
CA THR A 67 21.81 -9.17 -6.58
C THR A 67 22.78 -9.69 -7.63
N ALA A 68 23.42 -8.82 -8.40
CA ALA A 68 24.43 -9.24 -9.37
C ALA A 68 25.70 -9.78 -8.69
N ALA A 69 26.09 -9.24 -7.53
CA ALA A 69 27.29 -9.66 -6.80
C ALA A 69 27.25 -11.14 -6.39
N PHE A 70 26.08 -11.70 -6.04
CA PHE A 70 25.95 -13.13 -5.76
C PHE A 70 25.43 -13.94 -6.96
N SER A 71 24.61 -13.36 -7.83
CA SER A 71 24.02 -14.09 -8.96
C SER A 71 25.05 -14.49 -10.02
N LEU A 72 26.00 -13.61 -10.35
CA LEU A 72 26.99 -13.85 -11.39
C LEU A 72 27.92 -15.03 -11.04
N PRO A 73 28.51 -15.12 -9.83
CA PRO A 73 29.29 -16.29 -9.43
C PRO A 73 28.47 -17.58 -9.39
N ILE A 74 27.23 -17.53 -8.91
CA ILE A 74 26.33 -18.68 -8.93
C ILE A 74 26.14 -19.18 -10.36
N LEU A 75 25.76 -18.30 -11.30
CA LEU A 75 25.54 -18.65 -12.70
C LEU A 75 26.80 -19.21 -13.37
N GLN A 76 27.96 -18.70 -13.04
CA GLN A 76 29.24 -19.18 -13.56
C GLN A 76 29.53 -20.62 -13.14
N ASN A 77 29.16 -21.01 -11.91
CA ASN A 77 29.44 -22.32 -11.32
C ASN A 77 28.31 -23.34 -11.53
N ILE A 78 27.20 -22.95 -12.17
CA ILE A 78 26.05 -23.82 -12.44
C ILE A 78 26.38 -24.87 -13.51
N ASN A 79 26.09 -26.14 -13.22
CA ASN A 79 26.05 -27.21 -14.20
C ASN A 79 24.63 -27.28 -14.80
N ILE A 80 24.46 -26.80 -16.01
CA ILE A 80 23.16 -26.76 -16.72
C ILE A 80 22.60 -28.16 -16.98
N SER A 81 23.46 -29.16 -17.18
CA SER A 81 23.04 -30.55 -17.43
C SER A 81 22.37 -31.21 -16.21
N GLN A 82 22.64 -30.70 -15.01
CA GLN A 82 22.07 -31.19 -13.76
C GLN A 82 20.77 -30.45 -13.46
N LYS A 83 19.63 -31.12 -13.62
CA LYS A 83 18.29 -30.58 -13.41
C LYS A 83 17.81 -30.65 -11.95
N SER A 84 18.72 -30.45 -11.00
CA SER A 84 18.41 -30.38 -9.57
C SER A 84 18.90 -29.06 -8.98
N PRO A 85 18.35 -28.59 -7.86
CA PRO A 85 18.77 -27.35 -7.22
C PRO A 85 20.26 -27.40 -6.82
N GLN A 86 21.03 -26.45 -7.31
CA GLN A 86 22.44 -26.26 -7.00
C GLN A 86 22.65 -24.95 -6.20
N ALA A 87 21.72 -24.01 -6.29
CA ALA A 87 21.70 -22.83 -5.47
C ALA A 87 20.29 -22.55 -4.91
N LEU A 88 20.24 -22.13 -3.66
CA LEU A 88 19.04 -21.67 -2.96
C LEU A 88 19.23 -20.22 -2.52
N ILE A 89 18.30 -19.34 -2.84
CA ILE A 89 18.32 -17.95 -2.44
C ILE A 89 17.07 -17.69 -1.61
N LEU A 90 17.24 -17.28 -0.36
CA LEU A 90 16.17 -16.89 0.53
C LEU A 90 15.98 -15.37 0.49
N ALA A 91 14.74 -14.94 0.30
CA ALA A 91 14.34 -13.54 0.24
C ALA A 91 13.16 -13.29 1.20
N PRO A 92 13.07 -12.13 1.86
CA PRO A 92 12.02 -11.84 2.85
C PRO A 92 10.62 -11.76 2.25
N THR A 93 10.51 -11.36 0.97
CA THR A 93 9.23 -11.14 0.32
C THR A 93 9.12 -11.86 -1.02
N ARG A 94 7.88 -12.09 -1.45
CA ARG A 94 7.56 -12.71 -2.75
C ARG A 94 8.06 -11.87 -3.91
N GLU A 95 7.87 -10.56 -3.79
CA GLU A 95 8.27 -9.59 -4.80
C GLU A 95 9.78 -9.59 -4.99
N LEU A 96 10.55 -9.62 -3.90
CA LEU A 96 12.01 -9.73 -4.00
C LEU A 96 12.44 -11.08 -4.58
N ALA A 97 11.79 -12.18 -4.18
CA ALA A 97 12.08 -13.50 -4.75
C ALA A 97 11.84 -13.52 -6.28
N LEU A 98 10.78 -12.88 -6.75
CA LEU A 98 10.50 -12.73 -8.19
C LEU A 98 11.56 -11.86 -8.87
N GLN A 99 11.92 -10.72 -8.30
CA GLN A 99 12.93 -9.80 -8.85
C GLN A 99 14.31 -10.47 -8.97
N VAL A 100 14.71 -11.23 -7.94
CA VAL A 100 15.96 -11.96 -7.96
C VAL A 100 15.92 -13.06 -9.04
N ALA A 101 14.80 -13.77 -9.16
CA ALA A 101 14.62 -14.79 -10.21
C ALA A 101 14.64 -14.17 -11.61
N GLU A 102 13.97 -13.05 -11.83
CA GLU A 102 13.99 -12.29 -13.09
C GLU A 102 15.40 -11.80 -13.44
N SER A 103 16.13 -11.30 -12.45
CA SER A 103 17.52 -10.87 -12.62
C SER A 103 18.43 -12.02 -13.04
N LEU A 104 18.33 -13.16 -12.34
CA LEU A 104 19.06 -14.39 -12.70
C LEU A 104 18.75 -14.85 -14.13
N GLN A 105 17.48 -14.86 -14.50
CA GLN A 105 17.04 -15.23 -15.85
C GLN A 105 17.60 -14.27 -16.90
N SER A 106 17.66 -12.97 -16.60
CA SER A 106 18.20 -11.95 -17.49
C SER A 106 19.72 -12.08 -17.65
N TYR A 107 20.46 -12.32 -16.57
CA TYR A 107 21.90 -12.56 -16.62
C TYR A 107 22.23 -13.88 -17.36
N ALA A 108 21.37 -14.90 -17.25
CA ALA A 108 21.53 -16.19 -17.91
C ALA A 108 21.02 -16.21 -19.37
N LYS A 109 20.79 -15.06 -20.02
CA LYS A 109 20.21 -14.95 -21.37
C LYS A 109 20.94 -15.82 -22.41
N PHE A 110 22.26 -15.97 -22.31
CA PHE A 110 23.09 -16.76 -23.20
C PHE A 110 23.47 -18.14 -22.63
N MET A 111 22.71 -18.64 -21.65
CA MET A 111 22.89 -19.95 -21.01
C MET A 111 21.69 -20.87 -21.35
N PRO A 112 21.63 -21.47 -22.54
CA PRO A 112 20.48 -22.30 -22.93
C PRO A 112 20.32 -23.50 -21.99
N GLY A 113 19.09 -23.73 -21.54
CA GLY A 113 18.76 -24.79 -20.57
C GLY A 113 18.88 -24.37 -19.10
N PHE A 114 19.29 -23.16 -18.79
CA PHE A 114 19.21 -22.62 -17.43
C PHE A 114 17.77 -22.38 -17.04
N HIS A 115 17.44 -22.77 -15.82
CA HIS A 115 16.11 -22.58 -15.25
C HIS A 115 16.21 -22.16 -13.79
N VAL A 116 15.62 -21.03 -13.46
CA VAL A 116 15.41 -20.53 -12.10
C VAL A 116 13.94 -20.61 -11.73
N LEU A 117 13.64 -21.05 -10.51
CA LEU A 117 12.28 -21.24 -10.05
C LEU A 117 12.01 -20.41 -8.79
N PRO A 118 11.12 -19.40 -8.86
CA PRO A 118 10.66 -18.68 -7.68
C PRO A 118 9.60 -19.51 -6.92
N ILE A 119 9.79 -19.70 -5.60
CA ILE A 119 8.92 -20.45 -4.69
C ILE A 119 8.51 -19.56 -3.52
N TYR A 120 7.22 -19.20 -3.43
CA TYR A 120 6.71 -18.30 -2.39
C TYR A 120 5.27 -18.62 -2.00
N GLY A 121 4.87 -18.15 -0.84
CA GLY A 121 3.52 -18.36 -0.32
C GLY A 121 2.45 -17.59 -1.11
N GLY A 122 1.20 -18.12 -1.19
CA GLY A 122 0.06 -17.52 -1.88
C GLY A 122 -0.10 -17.92 -3.34
N GLN A 123 0.90 -18.55 -3.95
CA GLN A 123 0.76 -19.24 -5.22
C GLN A 123 0.18 -20.65 -5.01
N ALA A 124 -0.58 -21.16 -6.00
CA ALA A 124 -1.13 -22.50 -5.94
C ALA A 124 -0.01 -23.56 -5.86
N TYR A 125 -0.08 -24.42 -4.83
CA TYR A 125 0.94 -25.43 -4.55
C TYR A 125 1.20 -26.37 -5.73
N ASN A 126 0.14 -26.83 -6.40
CA ASN A 126 0.24 -27.71 -7.57
C ASN A 126 1.03 -27.09 -8.74
N LEU A 127 1.02 -25.77 -8.88
CA LEU A 127 1.82 -25.09 -9.90
C LEU A 127 3.31 -25.19 -9.57
N GLN A 128 3.68 -24.97 -8.31
CA GLN A 128 5.06 -25.11 -7.84
C GLN A 128 5.56 -26.55 -7.97
N LEU A 129 4.74 -27.56 -7.64
CA LEU A 129 5.08 -28.96 -7.82
C LEU A 129 5.37 -29.31 -9.29
N ARG A 130 4.54 -28.84 -10.22
CA ARG A 130 4.77 -29.07 -11.67
C ARG A 130 6.06 -28.42 -12.15
N GLN A 131 6.39 -27.24 -11.62
CA GLN A 131 7.62 -26.54 -11.97
C GLN A 131 8.85 -27.22 -11.36
N LEU A 132 8.77 -27.67 -10.11
CA LEU A 132 9.83 -28.46 -9.46
C LEU A 132 10.11 -29.78 -10.20
N SER A 133 9.07 -30.48 -10.69
CA SER A 133 9.24 -31.72 -11.44
C SER A 133 9.92 -31.54 -12.80
N ARG A 134 9.88 -30.35 -13.40
CA ARG A 134 10.64 -30.02 -14.62
C ARG A 134 12.13 -29.86 -14.36
N GLY A 135 12.50 -29.62 -13.11
CA GLY A 135 13.85 -29.32 -12.66
C GLY A 135 14.22 -27.84 -12.79
N ALA A 136 14.99 -27.38 -11.83
CA ALA A 136 15.56 -26.04 -11.83
C ALA A 136 16.93 -26.10 -11.16
N GLN A 137 17.90 -25.36 -11.68
CA GLN A 137 19.24 -25.29 -11.11
C GLN A 137 19.29 -24.31 -9.94
N VAL A 138 18.48 -23.26 -9.96
CA VAL A 138 18.39 -22.26 -8.89
C VAL A 138 16.96 -22.16 -8.37
N ILE A 139 16.83 -22.18 -7.07
CA ILE A 139 15.57 -21.90 -6.37
C ILE A 139 15.70 -20.56 -5.68
N VAL A 140 14.71 -19.69 -5.84
CA VAL A 140 14.62 -18.42 -5.10
C VAL A 140 13.30 -18.44 -4.33
N GLY A 141 13.32 -18.22 -3.01
CA GLY A 141 12.07 -18.36 -2.30
C GLY A 141 11.98 -17.62 -0.96
N THR A 142 10.74 -17.58 -0.44
CA THR A 142 10.49 -17.07 0.91
C THR A 142 10.64 -18.20 1.93
N PRO A 143 11.23 -17.94 3.13
CA PRO A 143 11.60 -19.00 4.09
C PRO A 143 10.47 -19.97 4.38
N GLY A 144 9.30 -19.54 4.87
CA GLY A 144 8.23 -20.46 5.25
C GLY A 144 7.71 -21.35 4.13
N ARG A 145 7.72 -20.93 2.83
CA ARG A 145 7.30 -21.80 1.71
C ARG A 145 8.41 -22.77 1.31
N ILE A 146 9.67 -22.37 1.41
CA ILE A 146 10.81 -23.28 1.18
C ILE A 146 10.81 -24.37 2.24
N MET A 147 10.62 -24.02 3.51
CA MET A 147 10.50 -24.96 4.64
C MET A 147 9.36 -25.97 4.39
N ASP A 148 8.15 -25.51 4.03
CA ASP A 148 7.01 -26.38 3.70
C ASP A 148 7.32 -27.39 2.56
N HIS A 149 8.06 -26.97 1.54
CA HIS A 149 8.50 -27.88 0.47
C HIS A 149 9.59 -28.89 0.90
N ILE A 150 10.51 -28.49 1.80
CA ILE A 150 11.53 -29.38 2.35
C ILE A 150 10.87 -30.41 3.27
N GLU A 151 10.01 -30.00 4.20
CA GLU A 151 9.26 -30.90 5.10
C GLU A 151 8.44 -31.93 4.33
N ARG A 152 7.76 -31.52 3.25
CA ARG A 152 6.99 -32.41 2.37
C ARG A 152 7.85 -33.21 1.42
N LYS A 153 9.17 -33.08 1.47
CA LYS A 153 10.14 -33.78 0.59
C LYS A 153 9.89 -33.54 -0.90
N THR A 154 9.25 -32.45 -1.25
CA THR A 154 8.98 -32.02 -2.63
C THR A 154 10.12 -31.19 -3.22
N LEU A 155 10.92 -30.55 -2.39
CA LEU A 155 12.17 -29.89 -2.71
C LEU A 155 13.32 -30.70 -2.10
N LYS A 156 14.21 -31.22 -2.94
CA LYS A 156 15.41 -31.94 -2.53
C LYS A 156 16.62 -31.05 -2.71
N LEU A 157 17.44 -30.94 -1.68
CA LEU A 157 18.63 -30.09 -1.65
C LEU A 157 19.94 -30.86 -1.70
N ASP A 158 19.92 -32.18 -1.98
CA ASP A 158 21.09 -33.07 -1.93
C ASP A 158 22.28 -32.59 -2.78
N ASN A 159 22.02 -31.81 -3.83
CA ASN A 159 23.03 -31.27 -4.74
C ASN A 159 23.28 -29.78 -4.55
N LEU A 160 22.82 -29.22 -3.45
CA LEU A 160 22.99 -27.79 -3.16
C LEU A 160 24.46 -27.48 -2.91
N LYS A 161 24.99 -26.49 -3.63
CA LYS A 161 26.35 -25.99 -3.52
C LYS A 161 26.43 -24.63 -2.86
N THR A 162 25.38 -23.83 -3.03
CA THR A 162 25.39 -22.43 -2.55
C THR A 162 24.04 -22.07 -1.94
N ILE A 163 24.06 -21.41 -0.80
CA ILE A 163 22.88 -20.77 -0.19
C ILE A 163 23.13 -19.29 0.00
N ILE A 164 22.15 -18.47 -0.35
CA ILE A 164 22.16 -17.01 -0.17
C ILE A 164 21.03 -16.61 0.76
N LEU A 165 21.34 -15.75 1.71
CA LEU A 165 20.38 -15.03 2.54
C LEU A 165 20.38 -13.57 2.08
N ASP A 166 19.39 -13.14 1.29
CA ASP A 166 19.29 -11.76 0.83
C ASP A 166 18.34 -10.95 1.71
N GLU A 167 18.71 -9.72 2.04
CA GLU A 167 18.01 -8.87 3.02
C GLU A 167 17.74 -9.59 4.35
N ALA A 168 18.79 -10.17 4.95
CA ALA A 168 18.68 -10.96 6.19
C ALA A 168 18.10 -10.16 7.36
N ASP A 169 18.41 -8.88 7.48
CA ASP A 169 17.83 -7.96 8.47
C ASP A 169 16.31 -7.79 8.29
N GLU A 170 15.82 -7.82 7.06
CA GLU A 170 14.40 -7.79 6.79
C GLU A 170 13.71 -9.13 7.13
N MET A 171 14.37 -10.27 6.85
CA MET A 171 13.87 -11.58 7.29
C MET A 171 13.75 -11.63 8.83
N LEU A 172 14.70 -11.06 9.55
CA LEU A 172 14.63 -10.93 11.00
C LEU A 172 13.43 -10.09 11.47
N ARG A 173 13.21 -8.93 10.85
CA ARG A 173 12.07 -8.05 11.19
C ARG A 173 10.73 -8.69 10.91
N MET A 174 10.66 -9.57 9.93
CA MET A 174 9.45 -10.30 9.58
C MET A 174 9.24 -11.55 10.44
N GLY A 175 10.17 -11.86 11.35
CA GLY A 175 10.08 -13.03 12.22
C GLY A 175 10.48 -14.35 11.55
N PHE A 176 11.17 -14.31 10.40
CA PHE A 176 11.57 -15.51 9.66
C PHE A 176 12.91 -16.09 10.08
N ILE A 177 13.52 -15.55 11.16
CA ILE A 177 14.86 -16.00 11.52
C ILE A 177 14.90 -17.48 11.92
N GLU A 178 13.88 -17.94 12.62
CA GLU A 178 13.74 -19.35 13.01
C GLU A 178 13.55 -20.26 11.79
N ASP A 179 12.73 -19.84 10.82
CA ASP A 179 12.56 -20.55 9.55
C ASP A 179 13.87 -20.64 8.76
N VAL A 180 14.65 -19.53 8.75
CA VAL A 180 15.95 -19.46 8.07
C VAL A 180 16.94 -20.40 8.74
N GLU A 181 17.05 -20.37 10.07
CA GLU A 181 17.93 -21.26 10.83
C GLU A 181 17.55 -22.74 10.59
N TRP A 182 16.27 -23.06 10.63
CA TRP A 182 15.77 -24.40 10.32
C TRP A 182 16.17 -24.85 8.91
N ILE A 183 16.05 -23.99 7.90
CA ILE A 183 16.47 -24.32 6.52
C ILE A 183 17.99 -24.56 6.47
N LEU A 184 18.80 -23.73 7.14
CA LEU A 184 20.26 -23.87 7.19
C LEU A 184 20.70 -25.19 7.85
N GLU A 185 19.92 -25.74 8.77
CA GLU A 185 20.14 -27.04 9.39
C GLU A 185 19.78 -28.23 8.47
N HIS A 186 19.05 -27.96 7.37
CA HIS A 186 18.61 -29.00 6.41
C HIS A 186 19.33 -28.95 5.05
N VAL A 187 20.31 -28.07 4.87
CA VAL A 187 21.18 -28.05 3.69
C VAL A 187 22.38 -28.98 3.88
N PRO A 188 22.98 -29.54 2.80
CA PRO A 188 24.18 -30.37 2.89
C PRO A 188 25.33 -29.64 3.63
N GLU A 189 26.14 -30.37 4.39
CA GLU A 189 27.27 -29.76 5.14
C GLU A 189 28.29 -29.03 4.24
N ASN A 190 28.49 -29.56 3.03
CA ASN A 190 29.47 -29.01 2.10
C ASN A 190 28.80 -28.04 1.12
N HIS A 191 28.51 -26.85 1.60
CA HIS A 191 27.96 -25.75 0.79
C HIS A 191 28.65 -24.44 1.12
N GLN A 192 28.57 -23.48 0.21
CA GLN A 192 29.01 -22.11 0.37
C GLN A 192 27.81 -21.24 0.82
N THR A 193 28.04 -20.35 1.80
CA THR A 193 26.99 -19.45 2.31
C THR A 193 27.32 -18.00 2.03
N GLY A 194 26.35 -17.26 1.47
CA GLY A 194 26.39 -15.81 1.34
C GLY A 194 25.29 -15.15 2.15
N LEU A 195 25.63 -14.30 3.09
CA LEU A 195 24.68 -13.49 3.83
C LEU A 195 24.80 -12.03 3.41
N PHE A 196 23.72 -11.49 2.85
CA PHE A 196 23.62 -10.09 2.44
C PHE A 196 22.59 -9.35 3.30
N SER A 197 22.99 -8.21 3.84
CA SER A 197 22.15 -7.40 4.71
C SER A 197 22.50 -5.92 4.58
N ALA A 198 21.54 -5.04 4.81
CA ALA A 198 21.80 -3.61 4.88
C ALA A 198 22.36 -3.23 6.26
N THR A 199 21.96 -3.96 7.30
CA THR A 199 22.34 -3.73 8.70
C THR A 199 22.77 -5.03 9.37
N MET A 200 23.51 -4.89 10.48
CA MET A 200 24.05 -6.03 11.23
C MET A 200 23.60 -5.99 12.71
N PRO A 201 22.30 -6.19 12.99
CA PRO A 201 21.83 -6.37 14.35
C PRO A 201 22.43 -7.63 14.98
N GLU A 202 22.46 -7.69 16.30
CA GLU A 202 23.12 -8.76 17.05
C GLU A 202 22.63 -10.16 16.69
N GLN A 203 21.34 -10.30 16.37
CA GLN A 203 20.76 -11.58 15.96
C GLN A 203 21.30 -12.05 14.61
N ILE A 204 21.49 -11.14 13.63
CA ILE A 204 22.09 -11.49 12.33
C ILE A 204 23.56 -11.87 12.48
N LYS A 205 24.30 -11.19 13.38
CA LYS A 205 25.68 -11.59 13.69
C LYS A 205 25.74 -13.00 14.26
N LYS A 206 24.81 -13.38 15.15
CA LYS A 206 24.74 -14.75 15.68
C LYS A 206 24.48 -15.78 14.60
N VAL A 207 23.56 -15.50 13.66
CA VAL A 207 23.32 -16.37 12.49
C VAL A 207 24.59 -16.50 11.65
N ALA A 208 25.25 -15.38 11.34
CA ALA A 208 26.51 -15.41 10.59
C ALA A 208 27.59 -16.22 11.30
N GLN A 209 27.78 -16.04 12.62
CA GLN A 209 28.77 -16.78 13.41
C GLN A 209 28.45 -18.27 13.50
N LYS A 210 27.17 -18.65 13.55
CA LYS A 210 26.75 -20.06 13.69
C LYS A 210 26.85 -20.84 12.38
N TYR A 211 26.49 -20.22 11.25
CA TYR A 211 26.28 -20.95 10.00
C TYR A 211 27.30 -20.64 8.89
N LEU A 212 28.08 -19.56 8.98
CA LEU A 212 29.11 -19.25 7.98
C LEU A 212 30.47 -19.77 8.44
N LYS A 213 31.23 -20.36 7.52
CA LYS A 213 32.55 -20.96 7.75
C LYS A 213 33.64 -19.91 7.40
N ASN A 214 34.24 -19.29 8.41
CA ASN A 214 35.29 -18.26 8.22
C ASN A 214 34.93 -17.22 7.15
N PRO A 215 33.77 -16.53 7.25
CA PRO A 215 33.31 -15.67 6.19
C PRO A 215 34.22 -14.47 5.99
N THR A 216 34.43 -14.09 4.74
CA THR A 216 35.03 -12.81 4.42
C THR A 216 33.98 -11.70 4.58
N GLU A 217 34.22 -10.74 5.44
CA GLU A 217 33.33 -9.59 5.61
C GLU A 217 33.63 -8.52 4.57
N VAL A 218 32.65 -8.21 3.72
CA VAL A 218 32.68 -7.10 2.78
C VAL A 218 31.70 -6.05 3.25
N LYS A 219 32.21 -4.90 3.65
CA LYS A 219 31.40 -3.79 4.14
C LYS A 219 31.57 -2.57 3.27
N ILE A 220 30.58 -2.32 2.42
CA ILE A 220 30.53 -1.09 1.65
C ILE A 220 30.02 0.00 2.58
N LYS A 221 30.93 0.88 2.96
CA LYS A 221 30.53 2.13 3.62
C LYS A 221 29.62 2.85 2.62
N SER A 222 28.36 2.88 2.92
CA SER A 222 27.42 3.65 2.13
C SER A 222 27.93 5.09 2.14
N ALA A 223 28.61 5.49 1.06
CA ALA A 223 28.47 6.88 0.70
C ALA A 223 26.95 7.09 0.59
N THR A 224 26.44 8.11 1.20
CA THR A 224 25.06 8.56 1.27
C THR A 224 24.39 8.71 -0.10
N ALA A 225 24.99 8.18 -1.17
CA ALA A 225 24.63 8.41 -2.57
C ALA A 225 23.15 8.16 -2.91
N THR A 226 22.55 7.09 -2.38
CA THR A 226 21.10 6.85 -2.62
C THR A 226 20.23 7.84 -1.85
N VAL A 227 20.70 8.29 -0.68
CA VAL A 227 19.98 9.29 0.13
C VAL A 227 20.25 10.69 -0.43
N GLU A 228 21.43 10.93 -1.00
CA GLU A 228 21.84 12.21 -1.62
C GLU A 228 21.04 12.53 -2.89
N SER A 229 20.64 11.52 -3.66
CA SER A 229 19.81 11.70 -4.86
C SER A 229 18.33 11.98 -4.54
N ILE A 230 17.92 11.86 -3.26
CA ILE A 230 16.55 12.04 -2.83
C ILE A 230 16.41 13.38 -2.09
N SER A 231 15.63 14.29 -2.66
CA SER A 231 15.23 15.54 -2.01
C SER A 231 14.28 15.23 -0.85
N GLN A 232 14.66 15.57 0.38
CA GLN A 232 13.90 15.25 1.58
C GLN A 232 13.29 16.49 2.20
N LYS A 233 11.99 16.47 2.41
CA LYS A 233 11.22 17.57 3.00
C LYS A 233 10.35 17.04 4.14
N TYR A 234 10.04 17.88 5.13
CA TYR A 234 9.07 17.54 6.17
C TYR A 234 8.06 18.65 6.42
N TRP A 235 6.87 18.26 6.82
CA TRP A 235 5.84 19.16 7.29
C TRP A 235 5.46 18.84 8.75
N ILE A 236 5.44 19.88 9.61
CA ILE A 236 4.93 19.74 10.98
C ILE A 236 3.41 19.79 10.94
N VAL A 237 2.78 18.67 11.34
CA VAL A 237 1.32 18.56 11.38
C VAL A 237 0.75 19.51 12.44
N SER A 238 0.24 20.64 12.00
CA SER A 238 -0.35 21.67 12.87
C SER A 238 -1.54 22.32 12.17
N GLY A 239 -2.67 22.46 12.89
CA GLY A 239 -3.82 23.24 12.46
C GLY A 239 -4.66 22.69 11.31
N LEU A 240 -4.08 21.95 10.37
CA LEU A 240 -4.76 21.40 9.20
C LEU A 240 -4.86 19.87 9.30
N HIS A 241 -5.93 19.31 8.75
CA HIS A 241 -6.07 17.86 8.67
C HIS A 241 -5.03 17.26 7.70
N LYS A 242 -4.39 16.12 8.07
CA LYS A 242 -3.34 15.47 7.24
C LYS A 242 -3.78 15.21 5.79
N LEU A 243 -5.04 14.82 5.57
CA LEU A 243 -5.57 14.56 4.24
C LEU A 243 -5.63 15.82 3.38
N ASP A 244 -6.01 16.96 3.95
CA ASP A 244 -6.09 18.22 3.22
C ASP A 244 -4.68 18.75 2.89
N ALA A 245 -3.73 18.58 3.81
CA ALA A 245 -2.32 18.86 3.54
C ALA A 245 -1.78 17.97 2.43
N LEU A 246 -2.06 16.66 2.47
CA LEU A 246 -1.67 15.71 1.44
C LEU A 246 -2.20 16.11 0.07
N THR A 247 -3.50 16.41 -0.05
CA THR A 247 -4.09 16.78 -1.33
C THR A 247 -3.53 18.10 -1.88
N ARG A 248 -3.24 19.07 -1.03
CA ARG A 248 -2.57 20.33 -1.46
C ARG A 248 -1.16 20.07 -2.00
N ILE A 249 -0.39 19.18 -1.36
CA ILE A 249 0.94 18.79 -1.83
C ILE A 249 0.84 18.07 -3.17
N LEU A 250 -0.05 17.07 -3.30
CA LEU A 250 -0.24 16.31 -4.54
C LEU A 250 -0.70 17.18 -5.73
N GLU A 251 -1.34 18.33 -5.47
CA GLU A 251 -1.78 19.27 -6.51
C GLU A 251 -0.69 20.20 -7.01
N VAL A 252 0.28 20.54 -6.17
CA VAL A 252 1.25 21.59 -6.42
C VAL A 252 2.66 21.06 -6.67
N GLU A 253 2.99 19.86 -6.16
CA GLU A 253 4.32 19.28 -6.36
C GLU A 253 4.53 19.01 -7.86
N ASP A 254 5.65 19.52 -8.38
CA ASP A 254 6.05 19.31 -9.76
C ASP A 254 6.64 17.90 -9.94
N ASP A 255 6.70 17.41 -11.19
CA ASP A 255 7.28 16.11 -11.57
C ASP A 255 6.69 14.89 -10.85
N LEU A 256 5.43 14.99 -10.39
CA LEU A 256 4.73 13.90 -9.74
C LEU A 256 4.25 12.90 -10.80
N ASP A 257 5.02 11.81 -11.01
CA ASP A 257 4.65 10.70 -11.91
C ASP A 257 3.91 9.60 -11.11
N ALA A 258 4.60 8.89 -10.23
CA ALA A 258 3.97 7.93 -9.34
C ALA A 258 4.39 8.15 -7.88
N THR A 259 3.47 7.89 -6.95
CA THR A 259 3.67 8.13 -5.52
C THR A 259 3.36 6.89 -4.69
N ILE A 260 4.25 6.56 -3.75
CA ILE A 260 3.94 5.65 -2.65
C ILE A 260 3.69 6.46 -1.38
N ILE A 261 2.54 6.23 -0.74
CA ILE A 261 2.18 6.84 0.54
C ILE A 261 2.24 5.78 1.64
N PHE A 262 3.12 5.98 2.61
CA PHE A 262 3.27 5.08 3.74
C PHE A 262 2.37 5.47 4.90
N VAL A 263 1.56 4.52 5.34
CA VAL A 263 0.70 4.61 6.52
C VAL A 263 1.01 3.49 7.52
N ARG A 264 0.63 3.69 8.77
CA ARG A 264 0.98 2.79 9.87
C ARG A 264 0.18 1.50 9.87
N THR A 265 -1.10 1.54 9.51
CA THR A 265 -2.02 0.40 9.64
C THR A 265 -2.66 0.00 8.31
N LYS A 266 -3.00 -1.30 8.18
CA LYS A 266 -3.70 -1.82 7.01
C LYS A 266 -5.07 -1.19 6.77
N THR A 267 -5.82 -0.90 7.84
CA THR A 267 -7.13 -0.23 7.74
C THR A 267 -6.98 1.17 7.15
N GLN A 268 -5.95 1.91 7.58
CA GLN A 268 -5.68 3.26 7.10
C GLN A 268 -5.29 3.26 5.60
N THR A 269 -4.71 2.18 5.06
CA THR A 269 -4.43 2.10 3.62
C THR A 269 -5.71 2.18 2.79
N ALA A 270 -6.73 1.40 3.17
CA ALA A 270 -8.02 1.38 2.48
C ALA A 270 -8.76 2.72 2.64
N GLU A 271 -8.87 3.22 3.88
CA GLU A 271 -9.54 4.49 4.15
C GLU A 271 -8.93 5.68 3.39
N LEU A 272 -7.60 5.75 3.31
CA LEU A 272 -6.92 6.83 2.61
C LEU A 272 -7.05 6.68 1.09
N ALA A 273 -6.98 5.45 0.57
CA ALA A 273 -7.20 5.16 -0.85
C ALA A 273 -8.62 5.56 -1.29
N ASP A 274 -9.65 5.18 -0.52
CA ASP A 274 -11.04 5.55 -0.79
C ASP A 274 -11.24 7.07 -0.80
N LYS A 275 -10.64 7.76 0.19
CA LYS A 275 -10.72 9.23 0.29
C LYS A 275 -10.01 9.96 -0.85
N LEU A 276 -8.88 9.43 -1.33
CA LEU A 276 -8.17 9.98 -2.49
C LEU A 276 -8.92 9.68 -3.79
N SER A 277 -9.44 8.46 -3.96
CA SER A 277 -10.25 8.10 -5.12
C SER A 277 -11.52 8.95 -5.23
N ALA A 278 -12.19 9.22 -4.11
CA ALA A 278 -13.33 10.14 -4.06
C ALA A 278 -12.97 11.60 -4.44
N ARG A 279 -11.69 11.95 -4.42
CA ARG A 279 -11.16 13.26 -4.87
C ARG A 279 -10.62 13.23 -6.30
N GLY A 280 -10.81 12.12 -7.02
CA GLY A 280 -10.43 11.97 -8.42
C GLY A 280 -8.97 11.53 -8.65
N TYR A 281 -8.27 11.05 -7.61
CA TYR A 281 -6.94 10.47 -7.79
C TYR A 281 -7.02 8.99 -8.16
N ALA A 282 -6.18 8.54 -9.09
CA ALA A 282 -6.01 7.13 -9.40
C ALA A 282 -5.18 6.45 -8.28
N ALA A 283 -5.87 6.09 -7.19
CA ALA A 283 -5.26 5.62 -5.96
C ALA A 283 -5.75 4.21 -5.57
N ALA A 284 -4.84 3.36 -5.06
CA ALA A 284 -5.18 2.04 -4.55
C ALA A 284 -4.45 1.71 -3.25
N ALA A 285 -5.09 0.90 -2.40
CA ALA A 285 -4.50 0.37 -1.18
C ALA A 285 -3.64 -0.87 -1.48
N LEU A 286 -2.50 -0.97 -0.81
CA LEU A 286 -1.63 -2.14 -0.84
C LEU A 286 -1.30 -2.58 0.60
N ASN A 287 -1.90 -3.69 1.04
CA ASN A 287 -1.71 -4.19 2.40
C ASN A 287 -1.75 -5.73 2.43
N GLY A 288 -1.52 -6.31 3.61
CA GLY A 288 -1.42 -7.76 3.79
C GLY A 288 -2.75 -8.53 3.62
N ASP A 289 -3.89 -7.86 3.56
CA ASP A 289 -5.21 -8.51 3.39
C ASP A 289 -5.53 -8.77 1.90
N LEU A 290 -4.79 -8.14 0.98
CA LEU A 290 -4.92 -8.40 -0.44
C LEU A 290 -4.38 -9.80 -0.78
N ASN A 291 -5.15 -10.55 -1.56
CA ASN A 291 -4.63 -11.78 -2.16
C ASN A 291 -3.53 -11.44 -3.19
N GLN A 292 -2.71 -12.45 -3.52
CA GLN A 292 -1.52 -12.24 -4.36
C GLN A 292 -1.87 -11.68 -5.76
N ALA A 293 -2.91 -12.20 -6.39
CA ALA A 293 -3.32 -11.74 -7.72
C ALA A 293 -3.75 -10.26 -7.72
N MET A 294 -4.46 -9.82 -6.66
CA MET A 294 -4.83 -8.41 -6.51
C MET A 294 -3.61 -7.52 -6.26
N ARG A 295 -2.65 -8.01 -5.46
CA ARG A 295 -1.41 -7.29 -5.17
C ARG A 295 -0.57 -7.10 -6.44
N GLU A 296 -0.36 -8.16 -7.22
CA GLU A 296 0.34 -8.11 -8.51
C GLU A 296 -0.36 -7.16 -9.48
N ARG A 297 -1.69 -7.19 -9.53
CA ARG A 297 -2.47 -6.27 -10.35
C ARG A 297 -2.27 -4.80 -9.98
N VAL A 298 -2.25 -4.46 -8.68
CA VAL A 298 -2.01 -3.09 -8.20
C VAL A 298 -0.61 -2.62 -8.61
N ILE A 299 0.40 -3.48 -8.43
CA ILE A 299 1.79 -3.16 -8.81
C ILE A 299 1.90 -2.98 -10.34
N GLU A 300 1.26 -3.85 -11.11
CA GLU A 300 1.24 -3.76 -12.58
C GLU A 300 0.53 -2.49 -13.06
N GLN A 301 -0.60 -2.14 -12.46
CA GLN A 301 -1.30 -0.89 -12.76
C GLN A 301 -0.44 0.35 -12.43
N LEU A 302 0.33 0.30 -11.33
CA LEU A 302 1.27 1.35 -10.99
C LEU A 302 2.41 1.43 -12.01
N LYS A 303 2.95 0.29 -12.47
CA LYS A 303 3.99 0.24 -13.52
C LYS A 303 3.52 0.85 -14.84
N ASN A 304 2.29 0.53 -15.24
CA ASN A 304 1.73 0.91 -16.53
C ASN A 304 1.05 2.29 -16.55
N GLY A 305 1.05 3.04 -15.45
CA GLY A 305 0.44 4.36 -15.37
C GLY A 305 -1.07 4.39 -15.26
N ASN A 306 -1.72 3.24 -14.98
CA ASN A 306 -3.16 3.17 -14.70
C ASN A 306 -3.50 3.54 -13.25
N LEU A 307 -2.50 3.55 -12.39
CA LEU A 307 -2.53 4.07 -11.02
C LEU A 307 -1.36 5.04 -10.84
N ASP A 308 -1.61 6.14 -10.16
CA ASP A 308 -0.59 7.14 -9.82
C ASP A 308 -0.19 7.08 -8.36
N ILE A 309 -1.08 6.59 -7.49
CA ILE A 309 -0.86 6.60 -6.05
C ILE A 309 -1.13 5.21 -5.46
N VAL A 310 -0.15 4.68 -4.73
CA VAL A 310 -0.31 3.47 -3.93
C VAL A 310 -0.14 3.82 -2.46
N ILE A 311 -1.13 3.46 -1.64
CA ILE A 311 -1.09 3.63 -0.19
C ILE A 311 -0.73 2.29 0.44
N ALA A 312 0.40 2.23 1.13
CA ALA A 312 0.95 0.97 1.62
C ALA A 312 1.40 1.01 3.08
N THR A 313 1.44 -0.17 3.69
CA THR A 313 2.19 -0.41 4.93
C THR A 313 3.64 -0.80 4.59
N ASP A 314 4.56 -0.69 5.56
CA ASP A 314 5.96 -1.09 5.38
C ASP A 314 6.09 -2.50 4.80
N VAL A 315 5.40 -3.47 5.41
CA VAL A 315 5.44 -4.87 4.97
C VAL A 315 4.94 -5.05 3.54
N ALA A 316 3.87 -4.32 3.18
CA ALA A 316 3.28 -4.44 1.86
C ALA A 316 4.08 -3.72 0.75
N ALA A 317 4.79 -2.66 1.07
CA ALA A 317 5.62 -1.93 0.11
C ALA A 317 7.02 -2.53 -0.10
N ARG A 318 7.40 -3.52 0.71
CA ARG A 318 8.69 -4.21 0.56
C ARG A 318 8.77 -4.92 -0.79
N GLY A 319 9.94 -4.85 -1.41
CA GLY A 319 10.17 -5.48 -2.70
C GLY A 319 9.52 -4.76 -3.89
N ILE A 320 8.79 -3.65 -3.72
CA ILE A 320 8.28 -2.89 -4.85
C ILE A 320 9.45 -2.23 -5.56
N ASP A 321 9.59 -2.55 -6.85
CA ASP A 321 10.53 -1.94 -7.76
C ASP A 321 9.79 -1.45 -9.00
N VAL A 322 9.37 -0.19 -8.94
CA VAL A 322 8.65 0.49 -10.01
C VAL A 322 9.42 1.76 -10.37
N PRO A 323 10.10 1.80 -11.53
CA PRO A 323 11.01 2.90 -11.89
C PRO A 323 10.35 4.27 -11.95
N ARG A 324 9.05 4.34 -12.25
CA ARG A 324 8.31 5.60 -12.34
C ARG A 324 7.98 6.26 -10.99
N ILE A 325 8.29 5.61 -9.84
CA ILE A 325 8.04 6.21 -8.54
C ILE A 325 8.96 7.42 -8.35
N SER A 326 8.38 8.61 -8.48
CA SER A 326 9.05 9.89 -8.29
C SER A 326 8.99 10.36 -6.84
N HIS A 327 7.89 10.04 -6.13
CA HIS A 327 7.62 10.54 -4.80
C HIS A 327 7.34 9.45 -3.78
N VAL A 328 7.87 9.63 -2.57
CA VAL A 328 7.56 8.83 -1.38
C VAL A 328 7.03 9.75 -0.29
N ILE A 329 5.79 9.54 0.13
CA ILE A 329 5.17 10.33 1.20
C ILE A 329 5.03 9.47 2.45
N ASN A 330 5.72 9.83 3.51
CA ASN A 330 5.54 9.24 4.83
C ASN A 330 4.38 9.97 5.54
N TYR A 331 3.15 9.53 5.27
CA TYR A 331 1.94 10.07 5.92
C TYR A 331 1.97 9.84 7.43
N ASP A 332 2.58 8.73 7.85
CA ASP A 332 2.97 8.47 9.23
C ASP A 332 4.47 8.22 9.31
N ILE A 333 5.13 8.94 10.20
CA ILE A 333 6.57 8.78 10.46
C ILE A 333 6.88 7.35 10.92
N PRO A 334 7.89 6.68 10.38
CA PRO A 334 8.30 5.36 10.85
C PRO A 334 8.88 5.43 12.28
N TYR A 335 8.82 4.29 12.99
CA TYR A 335 9.33 4.22 14.36
C TYR A 335 10.86 4.17 14.44
N ASP A 336 11.50 3.69 13.40
CA ASP A 336 12.96 3.53 13.31
C ASP A 336 13.52 4.17 12.04
N THR A 337 14.79 4.51 12.12
CA THR A 337 15.49 5.23 11.05
C THR A 337 15.76 4.38 9.82
N GLU A 338 15.88 3.09 10.00
CA GLU A 338 16.15 2.14 8.92
C GLU A 338 14.91 1.94 8.06
N SER A 339 13.72 1.78 8.69
CA SER A 339 12.44 1.78 7.96
C SER A 339 12.28 3.06 7.13
N TYR A 340 12.73 4.22 7.63
CA TYR A 340 12.72 5.45 6.85
C TYR A 340 13.55 5.35 5.57
N VAL A 341 14.79 4.87 5.70
CA VAL A 341 15.70 4.69 4.55
C VAL A 341 15.12 3.70 3.53
N HIS A 342 14.56 2.59 4.00
CA HIS A 342 13.91 1.59 3.15
C HIS A 342 12.65 2.10 2.43
N ARG A 343 11.90 3.02 3.08
CA ARG A 343 10.74 3.68 2.45
C ARG A 343 11.20 4.62 1.35
N ILE A 344 12.10 5.55 1.65
CA ILE A 344 12.55 6.54 0.66
C ILE A 344 13.33 5.91 -0.48
N GLY A 345 14.02 4.78 -0.24
CA GLY A 345 14.67 3.97 -1.27
C GLY A 345 13.71 3.31 -2.27
N ARG A 346 12.39 3.57 -2.22
CA ARG A 346 11.45 3.22 -3.29
C ARG A 346 11.48 4.21 -4.44
N THR A 347 12.02 5.41 -4.24
CA THR A 347 12.32 6.40 -5.28
C THR A 347 13.84 6.62 -5.43
N GLY A 348 14.27 7.47 -6.34
CA GLY A 348 15.69 7.78 -6.56
C GLY A 348 16.52 6.59 -7.08
N ARG A 349 15.90 5.65 -7.80
CA ARG A 349 16.57 4.45 -8.33
C ARG A 349 17.13 4.66 -9.73
N ALA A 350 18.13 3.86 -10.07
CA ALA A 350 18.77 3.87 -11.39
C ALA A 350 19.27 5.28 -11.83
N GLY A 351 19.85 6.04 -10.89
CA GLY A 351 20.43 7.36 -11.16
C GLY A 351 19.40 8.50 -11.32
N ARG A 352 18.10 8.24 -11.10
CA ARG A 352 17.07 9.28 -11.13
C ARG A 352 17.01 10.07 -9.82
N SER A 353 16.55 11.31 -9.89
CA SER A 353 16.17 12.08 -8.70
C SER A 353 14.88 11.54 -8.08
N GLY A 354 14.77 11.63 -6.76
CA GLY A 354 13.56 11.25 -6.03
C GLY A 354 13.15 12.30 -5.02
N HIS A 355 11.89 12.28 -4.60
CA HIS A 355 11.36 13.20 -3.60
C HIS A 355 10.76 12.43 -2.43
N ALA A 356 11.10 12.82 -1.21
CA ALA A 356 10.56 12.24 0.00
C ALA A 356 9.95 13.32 0.88
N ILE A 357 8.69 13.14 1.27
CA ILE A 357 7.97 14.09 2.13
C ILE A 357 7.52 13.37 3.40
N LEU A 358 7.80 13.96 4.55
CA LEU A 358 7.56 13.38 5.86
C LEU A 358 6.56 14.22 6.66
N PHE A 359 5.44 13.64 7.07
CA PHE A 359 4.48 14.27 7.97
C PHE A 359 4.86 13.95 9.41
N VAL A 360 5.18 14.99 10.17
CA VAL A 360 5.71 14.90 11.53
C VAL A 360 4.77 15.60 12.50
N SER A 361 4.21 14.88 13.47
CA SER A 361 3.49 15.55 14.56
C SER A 361 4.47 16.23 15.53
N PRO A 362 4.06 17.26 16.28
CA PRO A 362 4.94 17.92 17.25
C PRO A 362 5.55 16.97 18.28
N ARG A 363 4.89 15.85 18.57
CA ARG A 363 5.39 14.83 19.51
C ARG A 363 6.47 13.94 18.89
N GLU A 364 6.53 13.85 17.57
CA GLU A 364 7.42 12.97 16.80
C GLU A 364 8.70 13.69 16.31
N THR A 365 8.92 14.95 16.67
CA THR A 365 10.13 15.70 16.29
C THR A 365 11.43 15.06 16.78
N ARG A 366 11.39 14.22 17.82
CA ARG A 366 12.56 13.45 18.26
C ARG A 366 12.92 12.36 17.23
N LEU A 367 11.94 11.72 16.62
CA LEU A 367 12.15 10.73 15.54
C LEU A 367 12.75 11.41 14.30
N LEU A 368 12.23 12.59 13.91
CA LEU A 368 12.82 13.38 12.82
C LEU A 368 14.32 13.65 13.05
N LYS A 369 14.69 14.12 14.24
CA LYS A 369 16.12 14.34 14.58
C LYS A 369 16.95 13.06 14.57
N SER A 370 16.37 11.92 14.92
CA SER A 370 17.06 10.63 14.83
C SER A 370 17.28 10.20 13.39
N ILE A 371 16.29 10.44 12.50
CA ILE A 371 16.40 10.20 11.06
C ILE A 371 17.51 11.09 10.46
N GLU A 372 17.52 12.39 10.74
CA GLU A 372 18.55 13.31 10.25
C GLU A 372 19.97 12.89 10.68
N ARG A 373 20.13 12.42 11.90
CA ARG A 373 21.44 11.90 12.39
C ARG A 373 21.85 10.62 11.67
N ALA A 374 20.92 9.69 11.45
CA ALA A 374 21.20 8.42 10.80
C ALA A 374 21.49 8.58 9.31
N THR A 375 20.75 9.44 8.63
CA THR A 375 20.93 9.74 7.20
C THR A 375 22.07 10.72 6.94
N ARG A 376 22.58 11.40 7.99
CA ARG A 376 23.56 12.47 7.90
C ARG A 376 23.13 13.62 6.96
N GLN A 377 21.84 13.75 6.73
CA GLN A 377 21.24 14.81 5.91
C GLN A 377 20.24 15.60 6.75
N LYS A 378 20.24 16.91 6.53
CA LYS A 378 19.24 17.80 7.10
C LYS A 378 18.01 17.77 6.21
N ILE A 379 16.86 17.44 6.80
CA ILE A 379 15.58 17.43 6.11
C ILE A 379 14.99 18.83 6.15
N SER A 380 14.59 19.38 5.01
CA SER A 380 14.09 20.76 4.90
C SER A 380 12.62 20.84 5.33
N ALA A 381 12.27 21.87 6.09
CA ALA A 381 10.86 22.14 6.38
C ALA A 381 10.15 22.68 5.14
N ILE A 382 8.93 22.18 4.85
CA ILE A 382 8.08 22.76 3.80
C ILE A 382 6.97 23.59 4.41
N THR A 383 6.65 24.69 3.73
CA THR A 383 5.40 25.43 3.93
C THR A 383 4.34 24.80 3.05
N LEU A 384 3.18 24.46 3.62
CA LEU A 384 2.10 23.90 2.82
C LEU A 384 1.60 24.89 1.77
N PRO A 385 1.30 24.42 0.56
CA PRO A 385 0.65 25.23 -0.45
C PRO A 385 -0.67 25.81 0.09
N THR A 386 -0.90 27.07 -0.19
CA THR A 386 -2.16 27.74 0.12
C THR A 386 -3.27 27.26 -0.82
N ARG A 387 -4.52 27.54 -0.51
CA ARG A 387 -5.63 27.28 -1.44
C ARG A 387 -5.50 28.08 -2.74
N ALA A 388 -4.96 29.29 -2.65
CA ALA A 388 -4.68 30.14 -3.80
C ALA A 388 -3.65 29.47 -4.74
N ASP A 389 -2.57 28.89 -4.19
CA ASP A 389 -1.55 28.16 -4.98
C ASP A 389 -2.17 26.97 -5.71
N VAL A 390 -3.00 26.18 -5.01
CA VAL A 390 -3.72 25.04 -5.62
C VAL A 390 -4.68 25.53 -6.72
N THR A 391 -5.42 26.62 -6.47
CA THR A 391 -6.32 27.19 -7.47
C THR A 391 -5.54 27.68 -8.70
N MET A 392 -4.44 28.41 -8.50
CA MET A 392 -3.58 28.85 -9.60
C MET A 392 -3.04 27.67 -10.42
N ARG A 393 -2.57 26.60 -9.77
CA ARG A 393 -2.06 25.39 -10.45
C ARG A 393 -3.14 24.69 -11.26
N ARG A 394 -4.35 24.53 -10.69
CA ARG A 394 -5.50 23.97 -11.42
C ARG A 394 -5.89 24.78 -12.64
N VAL A 395 -5.93 26.11 -12.49
CA VAL A 395 -6.22 27.01 -13.61
C VAL A 395 -5.14 26.93 -14.68
N ALA A 396 -3.87 26.90 -14.31
CA ALA A 396 -2.76 26.75 -15.26
C ALA A 396 -2.89 25.43 -16.03
N GLY A 397 -3.04 24.28 -15.34
CA GLY A 397 -3.20 22.98 -16.00
C GLY A 397 -4.50 22.87 -16.85
N PHE A 398 -5.57 23.57 -16.47
CA PHE A 398 -6.77 23.64 -17.29
C PHE A 398 -6.54 24.42 -18.59
N LYS A 399 -5.81 25.54 -18.52
CA LYS A 399 -5.42 26.32 -19.70
C LYS A 399 -4.51 25.52 -20.65
N GLU A 400 -3.54 24.79 -20.09
CA GLU A 400 -2.65 23.91 -20.88
C GLU A 400 -3.44 22.83 -21.62
N LYS A 401 -4.39 22.17 -20.95
CA LYS A 401 -5.26 21.17 -21.58
C LYS A 401 -6.13 21.76 -22.70
N ILE A 402 -6.63 22.97 -22.53
CA ILE A 402 -7.38 23.67 -23.59
C ILE A 402 -6.44 23.91 -24.78
N ALA A 403 -5.23 24.42 -24.56
CA ALA A 403 -4.26 24.66 -25.61
C ALA A 403 -3.89 23.38 -26.36
N GLU A 404 -3.66 22.29 -25.63
CA GLU A 404 -3.36 20.96 -26.20
C GLU A 404 -4.52 20.44 -27.07
N VAL A 405 -5.78 20.55 -26.60
CA VAL A 405 -6.95 20.15 -27.37
C VAL A 405 -7.11 20.99 -28.62
N MET A 406 -6.89 22.33 -28.51
CA MET A 406 -6.96 23.23 -29.66
C MET A 406 -5.92 22.92 -30.73
N GLU A 407 -4.73 22.44 -30.33
CA GLU A 407 -3.64 22.10 -31.25
C GLU A 407 -3.81 20.70 -31.87
N LYS A 408 -4.24 19.70 -31.06
CA LYS A 408 -4.18 18.28 -31.45
C LYS A 408 -5.50 17.70 -31.97
N GLN A 409 -6.65 18.36 -31.70
CA GLN A 409 -7.96 17.80 -32.01
C GLN A 409 -8.65 18.56 -33.15
N ASN A 410 -9.38 17.83 -34.01
CA ASN A 410 -10.29 18.48 -34.99
C ASN A 410 -11.52 18.98 -34.25
N LEU A 411 -11.70 20.29 -34.21
CA LEU A 411 -12.80 20.97 -33.52
C LEU A 411 -13.90 21.49 -34.47
N ASP A 412 -13.88 21.15 -35.76
CA ASP A 412 -14.80 21.74 -36.75
C ASP A 412 -16.28 21.45 -36.42
N PHE A 413 -16.59 20.22 -36.01
CA PHE A 413 -17.94 19.87 -35.55
C PHE A 413 -18.38 20.72 -34.34
N PHE A 414 -17.49 20.87 -33.38
CA PHE A 414 -17.79 21.64 -32.15
C PHE A 414 -17.92 23.14 -32.44
N ARG A 415 -17.13 23.66 -33.40
CA ARG A 415 -17.26 25.05 -33.86
C ARG A 415 -18.62 25.28 -34.48
N GLN A 416 -19.07 24.38 -35.37
CA GLN A 416 -20.39 24.47 -35.98
C GLN A 416 -21.52 24.43 -34.93
N LEU A 417 -21.40 23.53 -33.93
CA LEU A 417 -22.36 23.43 -32.83
C LEU A 417 -22.45 24.75 -32.04
N VAL A 418 -21.29 25.33 -31.69
CA VAL A 418 -21.24 26.61 -30.96
C VAL A 418 -21.80 27.76 -31.84
N SER A 419 -21.49 27.80 -33.15
CA SER A 419 -22.06 28.79 -34.05
C SER A 419 -23.59 28.71 -34.11
N GLN A 420 -24.17 27.50 -34.16
CA GLN A 420 -25.62 27.32 -34.11
C GLN A 420 -26.26 27.88 -32.82
N MET A 421 -25.55 27.79 -31.68
CA MET A 421 -26.04 28.35 -30.42
C MET A 421 -25.99 29.89 -30.37
N THR A 422 -25.15 30.50 -31.21
CA THR A 422 -25.06 31.98 -31.32
C THR A 422 -25.98 32.55 -32.41
N GLU A 423 -26.37 31.74 -33.41
CA GLU A 423 -27.14 32.14 -34.56
C GLU A 423 -28.66 31.89 -34.42
N SER A 424 -29.10 31.15 -33.38
CA SER A 424 -30.52 30.87 -33.21
C SER A 424 -31.30 32.10 -32.77
N ASP A 425 -32.23 32.51 -33.67
CA ASP A 425 -33.42 33.30 -33.49
C ASP A 425 -33.38 34.79 -33.82
N ASN A 426 -33.44 35.04 -35.13
CA ASN A 426 -33.91 36.31 -35.68
C ASN A 426 -35.42 36.34 -36.02
N GLU A 427 -36.27 35.44 -35.54
CA GLU A 427 -37.72 35.49 -35.80
C GLU A 427 -38.54 35.05 -34.57
N SER A 428 -38.71 35.91 -33.61
CA SER A 428 -39.94 36.21 -32.85
C SER A 428 -39.65 36.97 -31.55
N ASP A 429 -40.42 38.02 -31.34
CA ASP A 429 -40.46 38.89 -30.17
C ASP A 429 -40.39 38.15 -28.84
N ASN A 430 -39.39 38.45 -28.08
CA ASN A 430 -39.25 38.58 -26.64
C ASN A 430 -37.82 38.19 -26.20
N GLU A 431 -37.01 39.20 -25.85
CA GLU A 431 -35.83 39.12 -24.99
C GLU A 431 -34.99 37.81 -24.99
N SER A 432 -34.74 37.19 -26.16
CA SER A 432 -33.79 36.10 -26.31
C SER A 432 -32.39 36.68 -26.27
N LYS A 433 -31.72 36.53 -25.15
CA LYS A 433 -30.31 36.85 -24.98
C LYS A 433 -29.54 36.01 -25.99
N ASN A 434 -29.05 36.59 -27.08
CA ASN A 434 -27.98 36.00 -27.89
C ASN A 434 -26.90 35.53 -26.95
N ALA A 435 -26.67 34.21 -26.91
CA ALA A 435 -25.67 33.67 -25.99
C ALA A 435 -24.30 34.14 -26.47
N ASP A 436 -23.69 35.06 -25.71
CA ASP A 436 -22.34 35.53 -25.98
C ASP A 436 -21.38 34.32 -25.99
N LEU A 437 -20.52 34.24 -26.99
CA LEU A 437 -19.47 33.23 -27.08
C LEU A 437 -18.68 33.06 -25.77
N LEU A 438 -18.46 34.17 -25.06
CA LEU A 438 -17.80 34.14 -23.75
C LEU A 438 -18.64 33.40 -22.70
N ASN A 439 -19.95 33.57 -22.69
CA ASN A 439 -20.86 32.89 -21.79
C ASN A 439 -20.96 31.39 -22.11
N ILE A 440 -21.00 31.03 -23.40
CA ILE A 440 -20.96 29.62 -23.84
C ILE A 440 -19.62 28.99 -23.41
N ALA A 441 -18.50 29.64 -23.66
CA ALA A 441 -17.17 29.16 -23.23
C ALA A 441 -17.06 29.03 -21.69
N ALA A 442 -17.62 29.97 -20.94
CA ALA A 442 -17.67 29.94 -19.49
C ALA A 442 -18.52 28.76 -18.98
N ALA A 443 -19.68 28.52 -19.60
CA ALA A 443 -20.54 27.37 -19.27
C ALA A 443 -19.86 26.04 -19.57
N LEU A 444 -19.23 25.91 -20.73
CA LEU A 444 -18.45 24.70 -21.09
C LEU A 444 -17.27 24.49 -20.13
N ALA A 445 -16.55 25.55 -19.75
CA ALA A 445 -15.49 25.49 -18.75
C ALA A 445 -16.03 25.07 -17.39
N PHE A 446 -17.20 25.58 -16.97
CA PHE A 446 -17.88 25.17 -15.75
C PHE A 446 -18.26 23.69 -15.76
N MET A 447 -18.85 23.20 -16.87
CA MET A 447 -19.22 21.79 -17.03
C MET A 447 -17.99 20.87 -17.02
N ALA A 448 -16.89 21.26 -17.67
CA ALA A 448 -15.66 20.47 -17.73
C ALA A 448 -14.97 20.32 -16.36
N GLN A 449 -15.20 21.25 -15.44
CA GLN A 449 -14.58 21.24 -14.10
C GLN A 449 -15.44 20.60 -13.00
N GLN A 450 -16.68 20.15 -13.28
CA GLN A 450 -17.61 19.67 -12.24
C GLN A 450 -17.01 18.58 -11.33
N ASN A 451 -16.21 17.67 -11.88
CA ASN A 451 -15.58 16.58 -11.13
C ASN A 451 -14.36 17.05 -10.32
N ARG A 452 -13.75 18.17 -10.67
CA ARG A 452 -12.56 18.74 -10.01
C ARG A 452 -12.61 20.27 -10.06
N PRO A 453 -13.32 20.93 -9.13
CA PRO A 453 -13.51 22.37 -9.15
C PRO A 453 -12.21 23.15 -9.18
N LEU A 454 -12.12 24.14 -10.09
CA LEU A 454 -10.96 25.04 -10.20
C LEU A 454 -10.85 25.93 -8.96
N GLN A 455 -11.99 26.39 -8.43
CA GLN A 455 -12.05 27.21 -7.22
C GLN A 455 -12.30 26.33 -5.99
N ILE A 456 -11.50 26.50 -4.97
CA ILE A 456 -11.69 25.88 -3.67
C ILE A 456 -12.42 26.91 -2.79
N PRO A 457 -13.59 26.58 -2.18
CA PRO A 457 -14.30 27.51 -1.30
C PRO A 457 -13.40 28.03 -0.18
N ASP A 458 -13.51 29.33 0.14
CA ASP A 458 -12.68 30.01 1.12
C ASP A 458 -12.94 29.65 2.59
N GLU A 459 -13.91 28.77 2.86
CA GLU A 459 -14.17 28.30 4.22
C GLU A 459 -13.05 27.34 4.67
N ASP A 460 -12.00 27.90 5.24
CA ASP A 460 -11.14 27.12 6.13
C ASP A 460 -11.97 26.71 7.35
N PRO A 461 -12.03 25.42 7.73
CA PRO A 461 -12.55 25.07 9.02
C PRO A 461 -11.74 25.87 10.05
N PRO A 462 -12.39 26.50 11.06
CA PRO A 462 -11.70 27.31 12.03
C PRO A 462 -10.52 26.50 12.59
N PRO A 463 -9.36 27.13 12.77
CA PRO A 463 -8.21 26.44 13.34
C PRO A 463 -8.69 25.81 14.65
N TYR A 464 -8.39 24.51 14.81
CA TYR A 464 -8.76 23.75 16.01
C TYR A 464 -8.05 24.42 17.19
N GLU A 465 -8.65 25.46 17.73
CA GLU A 465 -8.25 26.06 19.01
C GLU A 465 -8.46 25.00 20.08
N ARG A 466 -7.44 24.18 20.30
CA ARG A 466 -7.33 23.43 21.55
C ARG A 466 -7.41 24.45 22.66
N ASN A 467 -8.57 24.51 23.29
CA ASN A 467 -8.87 25.34 24.45
C ASN A 467 -7.69 25.35 25.42
N ARG A 468 -6.86 26.40 25.36
CA ARG A 468 -5.88 26.70 26.39
C ARG A 468 -6.55 26.90 27.76
N LYS A 469 -7.87 27.14 27.77
CA LYS A 469 -8.68 27.26 28.99
C LYS A 469 -8.84 25.90 29.70
N GLU A 470 -9.07 24.78 29.00
CA GLU A 470 -9.19 23.48 29.66
C GLU A 470 -7.88 22.97 30.28
N GLN A 471 -6.72 23.38 29.76
CA GLN A 471 -5.44 23.07 30.41
C GLN A 471 -5.16 23.90 31.65
N HIS A 472 -5.75 25.08 31.77
CA HIS A 472 -5.62 25.89 32.98
C HIS A 472 -6.57 25.43 34.07
N GLU A 473 -7.80 25.05 33.74
CA GLU A 473 -8.78 24.50 34.70
C GLU A 473 -8.38 23.11 35.20
N ARG A 474 -7.82 22.22 34.36
CA ARG A 474 -7.25 20.93 34.82
C ARG A 474 -6.01 21.08 35.70
N LYS A 475 -5.25 22.17 35.59
CA LYS A 475 -4.14 22.47 36.52
C LYS A 475 -4.60 23.00 37.85
N ILE A 476 -5.76 23.68 37.92
CA ILE A 476 -6.34 24.22 39.14
C ILE A 476 -7.12 23.13 39.89
N SER A 477 -7.90 22.29 39.20
CA SER A 477 -8.62 21.16 39.83
C SER A 477 -7.68 20.03 40.31
N GLY A 478 -6.56 19.81 39.62
CA GLY A 478 -5.55 18.81 40.02
C GLY A 478 -4.75 19.21 41.29
N LYS A 479 -4.71 20.51 41.68
CA LYS A 479 -4.08 20.96 42.94
C LYS A 479 -5.03 20.83 44.14
N ASN A 480 -6.36 20.96 43.94
CA ASN A 480 -7.33 20.81 45.02
C ASN A 480 -7.65 19.35 45.35
N GLN A 481 -7.47 18.40 44.41
CA GLN A 481 -7.68 16.97 44.70
C GLN A 481 -6.51 16.31 45.44
N LYS A 482 -5.28 16.86 45.41
CA LYS A 482 -4.15 16.34 46.19
C LYS A 482 -4.18 16.65 47.67
N ASN A 483 -4.94 17.66 48.09
CA ASN A 483 -5.07 18.02 49.51
C ASN A 483 -6.21 17.25 50.22
N ASN A 484 -7.22 16.72 49.50
CA ASN A 484 -8.31 15.96 50.10
C ASN A 484 -8.03 14.42 50.12
N LYS A 485 -6.99 13.93 49.47
CA LYS A 485 -6.67 12.50 49.43
C LYS A 485 -5.82 12.00 50.61
N LYS A 486 -5.35 12.92 51.50
CA LYS A 486 -4.58 12.57 52.71
C LYS A 486 -5.43 12.37 53.98
N GLN A 487 -6.74 12.58 53.93
CA GLN A 487 -7.62 12.42 55.10
C GLN A 487 -8.60 11.24 55.04
N ASN A 488 -8.72 10.51 53.91
CA ASN A 488 -9.71 9.41 53.75
C ASN A 488 -9.10 8.01 53.54
N GLU A 489 -7.83 7.79 53.83
CA GLU A 489 -7.21 6.44 53.73
C GLU A 489 -7.28 5.61 55.02
N LYS A 490 -8.28 5.81 55.85
CA LYS A 490 -8.45 5.00 57.10
C LYS A 490 -9.84 4.39 57.29
N GLN A 491 -10.68 4.19 56.28
CA GLN A 491 -11.88 3.34 56.41
C GLN A 491 -12.27 2.84 55.01
N ASN A 492 -12.06 1.55 54.77
CA ASN A 492 -12.87 0.56 54.08
C ASN A 492 -12.01 -0.40 53.27
N GLU A 493 -11.39 -1.30 54.01
CA GLU A 493 -11.24 -2.67 53.56
C GLU A 493 -12.55 -3.37 53.90
N LYS A 494 -13.39 -3.67 52.90
CA LYS A 494 -14.34 -4.80 52.77
C LYS A 494 -15.33 -4.44 51.67
N GLU A 495 -15.17 -5.07 50.57
CA GLU A 495 -16.17 -5.69 49.71
C GLU A 495 -15.63 -5.86 48.31
N LYS A 496 -15.11 -7.07 48.07
CA LYS A 496 -14.91 -7.60 46.75
C LYS A 496 -16.24 -8.13 46.25
N GLU A 497 -16.66 -7.74 45.08
CA GLU A 497 -17.12 -8.60 43.97
C GLU A 497 -18.01 -7.85 43.00
N LYS A 498 -17.72 -8.07 41.69
CA LYS A 498 -18.55 -7.80 40.50
C LYS A 498 -18.66 -6.36 40.04
N ASP A 499 -17.92 -6.02 38.97
CA ASP A 499 -18.56 -5.68 37.72
C ASP A 499 -17.57 -5.44 36.58
N LYS A 500 -18.01 -5.80 35.38
CA LYS A 500 -17.32 -5.74 34.07
C LYS A 500 -17.14 -4.29 33.58
N PRO A 501 -16.16 -4.00 32.70
CA PRO A 501 -15.90 -2.63 32.24
C PRO A 501 -16.98 -2.16 31.27
N GLN A 502 -17.67 -1.10 31.63
CA GLN A 502 -18.47 -0.28 30.71
C GLN A 502 -17.56 0.66 29.92
N PHE A 503 -17.65 0.58 28.61
CA PHE A 503 -17.08 1.55 27.69
C PHE A 503 -17.89 2.85 27.74
N ASN A 504 -17.28 3.92 28.21
CA ASN A 504 -17.81 5.28 28.05
C ASN A 504 -17.54 5.78 26.64
N ASN A 505 -18.62 5.97 25.88
CA ASN A 505 -18.63 6.69 24.61
C ASN A 505 -19.06 8.13 24.86
N ASP A 506 -18.09 9.05 24.92
CA ASP A 506 -18.35 10.48 24.79
C ASP A 506 -18.37 10.85 23.30
N TYR A 507 -19.57 10.92 22.72
CA TYR A 507 -19.82 11.60 21.46
C TYR A 507 -20.60 12.88 21.73
N ALA A 508 -20.05 13.98 21.23
CA ALA A 508 -20.59 15.33 21.33
C ALA A 508 -22.01 15.42 20.75
N GLU A 509 -22.86 16.10 21.48
CA GLU A 509 -24.23 16.47 21.17
C GLU A 509 -24.30 17.30 19.88
N ASN A 510 -24.83 16.72 18.80
CA ASN A 510 -25.49 17.46 17.74
C ASN A 510 -26.99 17.45 18.03
N SER A 511 -27.55 18.62 18.23
CA SER A 511 -28.92 18.90 18.70
C SER A 511 -30.02 18.62 17.67
N PHE A 512 -30.05 17.45 17.06
CA PHE A 512 -31.21 17.00 16.30
C PHE A 512 -32.02 16.03 17.16
N ALA A 513 -33.33 16.26 17.27
CA ALA A 513 -34.22 15.29 17.92
C ALA A 513 -34.14 13.96 17.14
N MET A 514 -33.76 12.90 17.81
CA MET A 514 -33.61 11.57 17.21
C MET A 514 -34.83 10.69 17.55
N THR A 515 -35.27 9.91 16.57
CA THR A 515 -36.34 8.93 16.72
C THR A 515 -35.74 7.53 16.58
N LYS A 516 -36.06 6.66 17.53
CA LYS A 516 -35.63 5.27 17.54
C LYS A 516 -36.53 4.42 16.67
N TYR A 517 -35.92 3.65 15.76
CA TYR A 517 -36.60 2.69 14.90
C TYR A 517 -36.10 1.29 15.16
N ARG A 518 -36.95 0.30 14.87
CA ARG A 518 -36.60 -1.13 14.91
C ARG A 518 -36.65 -1.69 13.50
N ILE A 519 -35.71 -2.58 13.20
CA ILE A 519 -35.58 -3.31 11.95
C ILE A 519 -35.53 -4.83 12.21
N ASP A 520 -36.16 -5.64 11.36
CA ASP A 520 -36.30 -7.09 11.50
C ASP A 520 -35.05 -7.86 10.95
N VAL A 521 -33.87 -7.32 11.15
CA VAL A 521 -32.58 -7.97 10.83
C VAL A 521 -31.63 -7.87 12.01
N GLY A 522 -30.93 -8.96 12.32
CA GLY A 522 -30.05 -9.07 13.46
C GLY A 522 -28.84 -9.98 13.22
N ARG A 523 -28.17 -10.40 14.28
CA ARG A 523 -26.96 -11.25 14.22
C ARG A 523 -27.18 -12.58 13.52
N ASN A 524 -28.35 -13.21 13.71
CA ASN A 524 -28.71 -14.48 13.07
C ASN A 524 -28.82 -14.38 11.54
N HIS A 525 -29.00 -13.16 11.02
CA HIS A 525 -28.97 -12.86 9.58
C HIS A 525 -27.56 -12.53 9.08
N GLY A 526 -26.52 -12.69 9.91
CA GLY A 526 -25.13 -12.36 9.59
C GLY A 526 -24.86 -10.86 9.42
N VAL A 527 -25.77 -10.00 9.92
CA VAL A 527 -25.68 -8.54 9.79
C VAL A 527 -24.76 -7.96 10.86
N GLN A 528 -23.91 -7.01 10.45
CA GLN A 528 -23.04 -6.22 11.32
C GLN A 528 -23.49 -4.75 11.32
N VAL A 529 -23.07 -3.99 12.33
CA VAL A 529 -23.40 -2.55 12.43
C VAL A 529 -23.01 -1.78 11.17
N LYS A 530 -21.87 -2.09 10.57
CA LYS A 530 -21.42 -1.47 9.32
C LYS A 530 -22.34 -1.73 8.13
N ASP A 531 -22.98 -2.91 8.08
CA ASP A 531 -23.89 -3.28 7.00
C ASP A 531 -25.20 -2.47 7.09
N ILE A 532 -25.63 -2.17 8.33
CA ILE A 532 -26.79 -1.32 8.60
C ILE A 532 -26.48 0.13 8.21
N VAL A 533 -25.35 0.69 8.69
CA VAL A 533 -24.95 2.07 8.36
C VAL A 533 -24.78 2.23 6.85
N GLY A 534 -24.10 1.29 6.19
CA GLY A 534 -23.87 1.32 4.74
C GLY A 534 -25.17 1.28 3.94
N ALA A 535 -26.11 0.39 4.30
CA ALA A 535 -27.38 0.28 3.60
C ALA A 535 -28.23 1.56 3.73
N PHE A 536 -28.32 2.14 4.93
CA PHE A 536 -29.07 3.38 5.13
C PHE A 536 -28.38 4.57 4.42
N ALA A 537 -27.07 4.69 4.49
CA ALA A 537 -26.35 5.77 3.83
C ALA A 537 -26.47 5.71 2.28
N ASN A 538 -26.31 4.51 1.69
CA ASN A 538 -26.34 4.33 0.25
C ASN A 538 -27.75 4.52 -0.36
N GLU A 539 -28.79 3.97 0.30
CA GLU A 539 -30.14 3.97 -0.25
C GLU A 539 -30.89 5.29 0.00
N THR A 540 -30.54 6.02 1.04
CA THR A 540 -31.24 7.26 1.42
C THR A 540 -30.45 8.54 1.19
N GLY A 541 -29.13 8.43 0.90
CA GLY A 541 -28.22 9.56 0.82
C GLY A 541 -27.93 10.23 2.17
N LEU A 542 -28.37 9.65 3.28
CA LEU A 542 -28.10 10.13 4.62
C LEU A 542 -26.61 9.94 4.96
N GLN A 543 -25.94 11.02 5.33
CA GLN A 543 -24.57 10.91 5.80
C GLN A 543 -24.54 10.15 7.13
N SER A 544 -23.55 9.28 7.32
CA SER A 544 -23.42 8.43 8.51
C SER A 544 -23.44 9.18 9.84
N ARG A 545 -23.08 10.48 9.86
CA ARG A 545 -23.16 11.35 11.04
C ARG A 545 -24.58 11.62 11.54
N TYR A 546 -25.60 11.39 10.70
CA TYR A 546 -27.02 11.53 11.06
C TYR A 546 -27.65 10.21 11.50
N ILE A 547 -26.89 9.12 11.50
CA ILE A 547 -27.29 7.83 12.05
C ILE A 547 -26.78 7.76 13.49
N GLY A 548 -27.70 7.72 14.45
CA GLY A 548 -27.39 7.66 15.87
C GLY A 548 -27.03 6.25 16.33
N ARG A 549 -27.40 5.91 17.57
CA ARG A 549 -27.04 4.63 18.17
C ARG A 549 -27.70 3.46 17.44
N ILE A 550 -26.93 2.40 17.20
CA ILE A 550 -27.42 1.13 16.64
C ILE A 550 -27.26 0.04 17.69
N GLY A 551 -28.39 -0.58 18.06
CA GLY A 551 -28.41 -1.75 18.92
C GLY A 551 -28.61 -3.01 18.06
N LEU A 552 -27.67 -3.95 18.09
CA LEU A 552 -27.73 -5.20 17.34
C LEU A 552 -28.12 -6.35 18.25
N TYR A 553 -29.29 -6.97 17.98
CA TYR A 553 -29.80 -8.13 18.70
C TYR A 553 -29.78 -9.38 17.79
N GLU A 554 -30.24 -10.50 18.28
CA GLU A 554 -30.15 -11.77 17.55
C GLU A 554 -31.01 -11.80 16.27
N GLU A 555 -32.29 -11.40 16.36
CA GLU A 555 -33.23 -11.42 15.23
C GLU A 555 -33.63 -10.04 14.72
N SER A 556 -33.29 -8.98 15.45
CA SER A 556 -33.66 -7.60 15.10
C SER A 556 -32.53 -6.62 15.45
N SER A 557 -32.65 -5.37 14.99
CA SER A 557 -31.76 -4.30 15.41
C SER A 557 -32.55 -3.01 15.65
N THR A 558 -31.99 -2.10 16.43
CA THR A 558 -32.54 -0.75 16.61
C THR A 558 -31.59 0.27 16.04
N ILE A 559 -32.12 1.34 15.46
CA ILE A 559 -31.38 2.43 14.85
C ILE A 559 -32.02 3.77 15.23
N GLU A 560 -31.23 4.74 15.58
CA GLU A 560 -31.68 6.12 15.83
C GLU A 560 -31.47 6.97 14.58
N LEU A 561 -32.53 7.63 14.12
CA LEU A 561 -32.56 8.47 12.92
C LEU A 561 -33.15 9.85 13.24
N PRO A 562 -32.81 10.90 12.49
CA PRO A 562 -33.34 12.25 12.73
C PRO A 562 -34.87 12.28 12.70
N SER A 563 -35.46 13.03 13.62
CA SER A 563 -36.91 13.26 13.63
C SER A 563 -37.31 14.25 12.54
N GLY A 564 -38.50 14.04 11.93
CA GLY A 564 -39.03 14.99 10.92
C GLY A 564 -38.45 14.81 9.51
N MET A 565 -37.94 13.64 9.18
CA MET A 565 -37.48 13.33 7.81
C MET A 565 -38.62 13.47 6.77
N PRO A 566 -38.31 13.86 5.53
CA PRO A 566 -39.29 13.90 4.45
C PRO A 566 -39.94 12.53 4.22
N LYS A 567 -41.25 12.49 3.96
CA LYS A 567 -41.98 11.24 3.66
C LYS A 567 -41.36 10.43 2.51
N ALA A 568 -40.74 11.08 1.55
CA ALA A 568 -40.01 10.43 0.47
C ALA A 568 -38.84 9.58 0.99
N THR A 569 -38.09 10.10 1.96
CA THR A 569 -36.96 9.40 2.61
C THR A 569 -37.45 8.23 3.48
N GLU A 570 -38.55 8.42 4.23
CA GLU A 570 -39.16 7.32 5.01
C GLU A 570 -39.65 6.17 4.08
N ASN A 571 -40.21 6.49 2.91
CA ASN A 571 -40.63 5.49 1.92
C ASN A 571 -39.45 4.73 1.29
N LEU A 572 -38.31 5.41 1.04
CA LEU A 572 -37.08 4.76 0.58
C LEU A 572 -36.55 3.80 1.62
N MET A 573 -36.55 4.20 2.90
CA MET A 573 -36.09 3.36 4.01
C MET A 573 -36.89 2.06 4.16
N GLN A 574 -38.18 2.04 3.84
CA GLN A 574 -38.98 0.82 3.89
C GLN A 574 -38.58 -0.22 2.84
N ARG A 575 -37.91 0.20 1.77
CA ARG A 575 -37.49 -0.68 0.66
C ARG A 575 -36.08 -1.22 0.83
N ILE A 576 -35.34 -0.76 1.85
CA ILE A 576 -33.95 -1.18 2.11
C ILE A 576 -33.89 -2.68 2.36
N ARG A 577 -32.88 -3.32 1.79
CA ARG A 577 -32.51 -4.70 2.05
C ARG A 577 -31.08 -4.76 2.56
N ILE A 578 -30.84 -5.54 3.61
CA ILE A 578 -29.53 -5.78 4.16
C ILE A 578 -29.18 -7.26 3.98
N LYS A 579 -28.13 -7.57 3.22
CA LYS A 579 -27.75 -8.94 2.84
C LYS A 579 -28.91 -9.77 2.25
N GLY A 580 -29.79 -9.11 1.49
CA GLY A 580 -30.95 -9.74 0.85
C GLY A 580 -32.21 -9.81 1.71
N PHE A 581 -32.14 -9.48 3.02
CA PHE A 581 -33.28 -9.45 3.92
C PHE A 581 -33.95 -8.08 3.94
N ALA A 582 -35.28 -8.02 3.86
CA ALA A 582 -36.05 -6.79 4.02
C ALA A 582 -36.00 -6.32 5.48
N ILE A 583 -35.76 -5.04 5.72
CA ILE A 583 -35.54 -4.52 7.08
C ILE A 583 -36.84 -4.23 7.85
N ASN A 584 -37.99 -4.04 7.19
CA ASN A 584 -39.30 -3.74 7.82
C ASN A 584 -39.22 -2.65 8.90
N LEU A 585 -38.75 -1.46 8.53
CA LEU A 585 -38.49 -0.35 9.46
C LEU A 585 -39.76 0.09 10.18
N ARG A 586 -39.76 0.13 11.53
CA ARG A 586 -40.86 0.57 12.39
C ARG A 586 -40.35 1.49 13.50
N ARG A 587 -41.16 2.48 13.90
CA ARG A 587 -40.84 3.32 15.08
C ARG A 587 -40.86 2.48 16.37
N ASP A 588 -39.81 2.58 17.16
CA ASP A 588 -39.67 1.86 18.46
C ASP A 588 -40.39 2.68 19.56
N GLY A 589 -41.74 2.59 19.61
CA GLY A 589 -42.54 3.39 20.55
C GLY A 589 -43.97 2.94 20.73
N GLY A 590 -44.35 1.77 20.20
CA GLY A 590 -45.70 1.17 20.34
C GLY A 590 -45.70 -0.08 21.22
N SER A 591 -46.49 -0.06 22.29
CA SER A 591 -46.67 -1.08 23.33
C SER A 591 -46.65 -2.54 22.85
N GLU A 592 -46.01 -3.39 23.65
CA GLU A 592 -45.82 -4.86 23.50
C GLU A 592 -47.07 -5.74 23.35
N LYS A 593 -48.28 -5.19 23.20
CA LYS A 593 -49.53 -5.98 23.25
C LYS A 593 -49.96 -6.63 21.93
N ASN A 594 -49.30 -6.44 20.79
CA ASN A 594 -49.75 -6.99 19.49
C ASN A 594 -48.89 -8.11 18.88
N PHE A 595 -47.94 -8.68 19.61
CA PHE A 595 -47.00 -9.67 19.07
C PHE A 595 -47.51 -11.13 19.08
N LYS A 596 -48.60 -11.47 19.78
CA LYS A 596 -49.11 -12.87 19.85
C LYS A 596 -50.03 -13.28 18.70
N ASN A 597 -50.62 -12.34 17.94
CA ASN A 597 -51.63 -12.68 16.93
C ASN A 597 -51.13 -12.78 15.48
N HIS A 598 -49.87 -12.43 15.21
CA HIS A 598 -49.37 -12.51 13.81
C HIS A 598 -48.65 -13.83 13.49
N ASN A 599 -48.05 -14.50 14.47
CA ASN A 599 -47.41 -15.79 14.26
C ASN A 599 -48.38 -16.96 14.13
N ALA A 600 -49.62 -16.85 14.67
CA ALA A 600 -50.65 -17.87 14.50
C ALA A 600 -51.17 -17.97 13.06
N ASN A 601 -51.06 -16.92 12.25
CA ASN A 601 -51.58 -16.89 10.88
C ASN A 601 -50.56 -17.36 9.81
N ILE A 602 -49.26 -17.35 10.13
CA ILE A 602 -48.19 -17.85 9.24
C ILE A 602 -48.05 -19.37 9.39
N ASP A 603 -48.21 -19.93 10.60
CA ASP A 603 -48.14 -21.36 10.82
C ASP A 603 -49.39 -22.11 10.27
N SER A 604 -50.55 -21.49 10.24
CA SER A 604 -51.74 -22.07 9.60
C SER A 604 -51.60 -22.13 8.05
N LYS A 605 -50.97 -21.18 7.43
CA LYS A 605 -50.68 -21.20 5.98
C LYS A 605 -49.57 -22.21 5.59
N ARG A 606 -48.56 -22.42 6.43
CA ARG A 606 -47.52 -23.46 6.20
C ARG A 606 -48.05 -24.90 6.41
N ARG A 607 -48.96 -25.14 7.34
CA ARG A 607 -49.62 -26.46 7.52
C ARG A 607 -50.54 -26.79 6.32
N ASN A 608 -51.23 -25.83 5.76
CA ASN A 608 -52.09 -26.06 4.59
C ASN A 608 -51.30 -26.32 3.31
N TYR A 609 -50.08 -25.78 3.15
CA TYR A 609 -49.23 -26.05 1.98
C TYR A 609 -48.64 -27.47 2.06
N LYS A 610 -48.15 -27.93 3.22
CA LYS A 610 -47.64 -29.31 3.41
C LYS A 610 -48.72 -30.38 3.27
N ASN A 611 -49.99 -30.11 3.59
CA ASN A 611 -51.11 -31.03 3.43
C ASN A 611 -51.60 -31.10 1.97
N ARG A 612 -51.38 -30.08 1.13
CA ARG A 612 -51.66 -30.13 -0.32
C ARG A 612 -50.61 -30.93 -1.09
N GLU A 613 -49.33 -30.89 -0.71
CA GLU A 613 -48.27 -31.72 -1.36
C GLU A 613 -48.42 -33.22 -0.99
N ARG A 614 -48.84 -33.54 0.22
CA ARG A 614 -49.10 -34.96 0.60
C ARG A 614 -50.35 -35.59 -0.04
N ARG A 615 -51.25 -34.80 -0.62
CA ARG A 615 -52.42 -35.28 -1.40
C ARG A 615 -52.18 -35.37 -2.93
N ARG A 616 -51.04 -34.92 -3.41
CA ARG A 616 -50.62 -35.04 -4.83
C ARG A 616 -49.70 -36.23 -5.11
N ASN A 617 -49.19 -36.86 -4.06
CA ASN A 617 -48.29 -38.03 -4.13
C ASN A 617 -48.94 -39.30 -3.51
N LYS A 618 -50.26 -39.44 -3.60
CA LYS A 618 -50.99 -40.67 -3.41
C LYS A 618 -51.85 -40.96 -4.62
#